data_8a06a3ef2f3911b07dd7ca7b1ee51f0c
#
_entry.id   8a06a3ef2f3911b07dd7ca7b1ee51f0c
#
_cell.length_a   1.000
_cell.length_b   1.000
_cell.length_c   1.000
_cell.angle_alpha   90.00
_cell.angle_beta   90.00
_cell.angle_gamma   90.00
#
_symmetry.space_group_name_H-M   'P 1'
#
loop_
_entity.id
_entity.type
_entity.pdbx_description
1 polymer ?
#
loop_
_entity_poly.entity_id
_entity_poly.type
_entity_poly.pdbx_seq_one_letter_code
_entity_poly.pdbx_strand_id
1 'polypeptide(L)'
;MSLQDQTYRRWNVMQPEPGTPGTPGAPEEPEEEKEERAELDTRMLYKKLEKYFYDTRSIHLWGIVDDKSAKDVVTKLLLLEADKPGEEIKFFLSSPGGSVTSGMVIYDTMRLIKSPVSTICMGLAASMGSILLSAGEKGRRFIYPHGEVMIHQPSLGGHIQGVSADMEIHAEQILRTKEMGARILAENTGQTIERIRKDFERDYWMDAEKAVEYGIVDKVINKLY
;
A
#
# COMPACT_ATOMS: atom_id res chain seq x y z
N MET A 1 -32.44 17.71 -13.20
CA MET A 1 -32.17 16.26 -13.17
C MET A 1 -30.73 16.08 -12.69
N SER A 2 -30.54 15.48 -11.50
CA SER A 2 -29.21 15.37 -10.88
C SER A 2 -28.39 14.23 -11.51
N LEU A 3 -27.07 14.31 -11.40
CA LEU A 3 -26.14 13.27 -11.87
C LEU A 3 -26.44 11.88 -11.24
N GLN A 4 -27.13 11.82 -10.10
CA GLN A 4 -27.60 10.59 -9.44
C GLN A 4 -28.71 9.88 -10.24
N ASP A 5 -29.59 10.61 -10.93
CA ASP A 5 -30.66 10.04 -11.73
C ASP A 5 -30.16 9.33 -13.01
N GLN A 6 -29.01 9.76 -13.54
CA GLN A 6 -28.44 9.14 -14.74
C GLN A 6 -27.69 7.84 -14.41
N THR A 7 -27.11 7.74 -13.21
CA THR A 7 -26.37 6.54 -12.76
C THR A 7 -27.36 5.41 -12.43
N TYR A 8 -28.50 5.72 -11.80
CA TYR A 8 -29.54 4.75 -11.45
C TYR A 8 -30.24 4.14 -12.68
N ARG A 9 -30.43 4.93 -13.74
CA ARG A 9 -31.00 4.41 -15.01
C ARG A 9 -30.05 3.50 -15.76
N ARG A 10 -28.74 3.67 -15.63
CA ARG A 10 -27.72 2.81 -16.27
C ARG A 10 -27.62 1.41 -15.63
N TRP A 11 -27.93 1.30 -14.34
CA TRP A 11 -27.95 0.01 -13.64
C TRP A 11 -29.21 -0.82 -13.93
N ASN A 12 -30.37 -0.17 -14.13
CA ASN A 12 -31.62 -0.87 -14.41
C ASN A 12 -31.75 -1.39 -15.85
N VAL A 13 -30.89 -0.98 -16.77
CA VAL A 13 -30.87 -1.49 -18.15
C VAL A 13 -30.17 -2.86 -18.25
N MET A 14 -29.50 -3.32 -17.18
CA MET A 14 -28.81 -4.61 -17.15
C MET A 14 -29.59 -5.75 -16.45
N GLN A 15 -30.82 -5.50 -16.01
CA GLN A 15 -31.66 -6.58 -15.50
C GLN A 15 -32.64 -7.02 -16.59
N PRO A 16 -32.69 -8.31 -16.98
CA PRO A 16 -33.71 -8.77 -17.91
C PRO A 16 -35.10 -8.60 -17.28
N GLU A 17 -36.01 -8.00 -18.02
CA GLU A 17 -37.42 -7.87 -17.60
C GLU A 17 -38.01 -9.25 -17.30
N PRO A 18 -38.66 -9.47 -16.14
CA PRO A 18 -39.32 -10.74 -15.87
C PRO A 18 -40.56 -10.84 -16.75
N GLY A 19 -40.56 -11.75 -17.72
CA GLY A 19 -41.75 -12.17 -18.41
C GLY A 19 -41.84 -12.02 -19.92
N THR A 20 -40.77 -11.74 -20.66
CA THR A 20 -40.77 -11.90 -22.11
C THR A 20 -40.65 -13.40 -22.47
N PRO A 21 -41.59 -14.02 -23.20
CA PRO A 21 -41.41 -15.39 -23.71
C PRO A 21 -40.19 -15.40 -24.62
N GLY A 22 -39.17 -16.20 -24.27
CA GLY A 22 -37.93 -16.29 -25.02
C GLY A 22 -38.22 -16.63 -26.48
N THR A 23 -37.59 -15.90 -27.38
CA THR A 23 -37.52 -16.23 -28.79
C THR A 23 -36.89 -17.62 -28.91
N PRO A 24 -37.56 -18.62 -29.50
CA PRO A 24 -36.99 -19.97 -29.64
C PRO A 24 -35.80 -19.91 -30.60
N GLY A 25 -34.60 -20.26 -30.12
CA GLY A 25 -33.55 -20.75 -30.99
C GLY A 25 -32.35 -19.84 -31.28
N ALA A 26 -31.94 -18.95 -30.37
CA ALA A 26 -30.52 -18.52 -30.43
C ALA A 26 -29.65 -19.70 -29.94
N PRO A 27 -28.68 -20.18 -30.71
CA PRO A 27 -27.78 -21.23 -30.23
C PRO A 27 -27.04 -20.68 -28.99
N GLU A 28 -27.00 -21.48 -27.92
CA GLU A 28 -26.21 -21.16 -26.76
C GLU A 28 -24.74 -21.10 -27.22
N GLU A 29 -24.08 -19.98 -26.93
CA GLU A 29 -22.65 -19.88 -27.20
C GLU A 29 -21.92 -21.04 -26.48
N PRO A 30 -20.93 -21.69 -27.14
CA PRO A 30 -20.12 -22.74 -26.53
C PRO A 30 -19.46 -22.21 -25.23
N GLU A 31 -19.34 -23.06 -24.20
CA GLU A 31 -18.73 -22.68 -22.93
C GLU A 31 -17.31 -22.16 -23.09
N GLU A 32 -16.54 -22.73 -24.04
CA GLU A 32 -15.17 -22.27 -24.39
C GLU A 32 -15.17 -20.82 -24.89
N GLU A 33 -16.13 -20.42 -25.73
CA GLU A 33 -16.23 -19.03 -26.22
C GLU A 33 -16.63 -18.05 -25.13
N LYS A 34 -17.47 -18.48 -24.18
CA LYS A 34 -17.85 -17.68 -23.00
C LYS A 34 -16.65 -17.48 -22.06
N GLU A 35 -15.85 -18.53 -21.83
CA GLU A 35 -14.65 -18.44 -21.00
C GLU A 35 -13.60 -17.54 -21.65
N GLU A 36 -13.33 -17.69 -22.96
CA GLU A 36 -12.38 -16.84 -23.69
C GLU A 36 -12.82 -15.36 -23.68
N ARG A 37 -14.12 -15.08 -23.83
CA ARG A 37 -14.66 -13.73 -23.72
C ARG A 37 -14.50 -13.15 -22.31
N ALA A 38 -14.78 -13.94 -21.27
CA ALA A 38 -14.62 -13.52 -19.88
C ALA A 38 -13.14 -13.22 -19.53
N GLU A 39 -12.20 -14.02 -20.02
CA GLU A 39 -10.78 -13.76 -19.87
C GLU A 39 -10.34 -12.48 -20.61
N LEU A 40 -10.84 -12.26 -21.83
CA LEU A 40 -10.55 -11.06 -22.60
C LEU A 40 -11.09 -9.81 -21.93
N ASP A 41 -12.34 -9.87 -21.44
CA ASP A 41 -12.96 -8.75 -20.70
C ASP A 41 -12.20 -8.45 -19.40
N THR A 42 -11.77 -9.47 -18.69
CA THR A 42 -10.93 -9.34 -17.49
C THR A 42 -9.58 -8.67 -17.83
N ARG A 43 -8.91 -9.12 -18.89
CA ARG A 43 -7.66 -8.51 -19.36
C ARG A 43 -7.82 -7.05 -19.77
N MET A 44 -8.93 -6.73 -20.45
CA MET A 44 -9.25 -5.35 -20.83
C MET A 44 -9.49 -4.45 -19.61
N LEU A 45 -10.18 -4.97 -18.58
CA LEU A 45 -10.40 -4.26 -17.32
C LEU A 45 -9.07 -3.98 -16.60
N TYR A 46 -8.19 -4.99 -16.47
CA TYR A 46 -6.87 -4.79 -15.86
C TYR A 46 -6.05 -3.73 -16.60
N LYS A 47 -6.00 -3.75 -17.92
CA LYS A 47 -5.31 -2.71 -18.70
C LYS A 47 -5.89 -1.31 -18.45
N LYS A 48 -7.22 -1.18 -18.32
CA LYS A 48 -7.86 0.10 -17.98
C LYS A 48 -7.50 0.57 -16.58
N LEU A 49 -7.43 -0.34 -15.61
CA LEU A 49 -7.02 -0.03 -14.24
C LEU A 49 -5.54 0.38 -14.18
N GLU A 50 -4.65 -0.36 -14.83
CA GLU A 50 -3.23 -0.01 -14.92
C GLU A 50 -3.02 1.37 -15.54
N LYS A 51 -3.73 1.63 -16.66
CA LYS A 51 -3.69 2.96 -17.29
C LYS A 51 -4.21 4.05 -16.36
N TYR A 52 -5.32 3.82 -15.68
CA TYR A 52 -5.88 4.78 -14.72
C TYR A 52 -4.90 5.09 -13.58
N PHE A 53 -4.28 4.06 -13.00
CA PHE A 53 -3.29 4.26 -11.93
C PHE A 53 -2.04 4.99 -12.42
N TYR A 54 -1.59 4.69 -13.63
CA TYR A 54 -0.50 5.44 -14.26
C TYR A 54 -0.87 6.90 -14.50
N ASP A 55 -2.00 7.17 -15.15
CA ASP A 55 -2.48 8.53 -15.46
C ASP A 55 -2.72 9.37 -14.18
N THR A 56 -3.15 8.72 -13.09
CA THR A 56 -3.35 9.37 -11.78
C THR A 56 -2.12 9.34 -10.88
N ARG A 57 -1.01 8.83 -11.37
CA ARG A 57 0.27 8.68 -10.65
C ARG A 57 0.10 7.97 -9.30
N SER A 58 -0.67 6.91 -9.31
CA SER A 58 -1.06 6.16 -8.12
C SER A 58 -0.40 4.78 -8.10
N ILE A 59 0.26 4.45 -7.00
CA ILE A 59 0.89 3.15 -6.74
C ILE A 59 0.18 2.50 -5.56
N HIS A 60 0.00 1.19 -5.61
CA HIS A 60 -0.67 0.42 -4.56
C HIS A 60 0.24 -0.68 -4.04
N LEU A 61 0.40 -0.75 -2.72
CA LEU A 61 1.00 -1.87 -2.01
C LEU A 61 -0.07 -2.55 -1.17
N TRP A 62 -0.41 -3.79 -1.51
CA TRP A 62 -1.41 -4.57 -0.82
C TRP A 62 -0.83 -5.90 -0.33
N GLY A 63 -0.90 -6.15 0.97
CA GLY A 63 -0.36 -7.36 1.58
C GLY A 63 1.08 -7.23 2.03
N ILE A 64 1.82 -8.34 2.00
CA ILE A 64 3.17 -8.45 2.58
C ILE A 64 4.21 -7.67 1.77
N VAL A 65 5.17 -7.07 2.50
CA VAL A 65 6.37 -6.47 1.90
C VAL A 65 7.40 -7.58 1.67
N ASP A 66 7.62 -7.92 0.42
CA ASP A 66 8.60 -8.91 -0.05
C ASP A 66 9.32 -8.41 -1.31
N ASP A 67 10.21 -9.21 -1.86
CA ASP A 67 10.99 -8.82 -3.04
C ASP A 67 10.11 -8.58 -4.27
N LYS A 68 9.00 -9.31 -4.41
CA LYS A 68 8.07 -9.17 -5.52
C LYS A 68 7.30 -7.85 -5.43
N SER A 69 6.71 -7.57 -4.28
CA SER A 69 5.98 -6.32 -4.04
C SER A 69 6.90 -5.10 -4.07
N ALA A 70 8.12 -5.22 -3.52
CA ALA A 70 9.12 -4.15 -3.58
C ALA A 70 9.56 -3.85 -5.00
N LYS A 71 9.86 -4.87 -5.82
CA LYS A 71 10.20 -4.70 -7.23
C LYS A 71 9.08 -3.98 -7.99
N ASP A 72 7.81 -4.38 -7.78
CA ASP A 72 6.66 -3.75 -8.43
C ASP A 72 6.55 -2.26 -8.07
N VAL A 73 6.57 -1.94 -6.77
CA VAL A 73 6.48 -0.55 -6.28
C VAL A 73 7.64 0.31 -6.78
N VAL A 74 8.88 -0.17 -6.66
CA VAL A 74 10.08 0.56 -7.09
C VAL A 74 10.06 0.81 -8.60
N THR A 75 9.69 -0.19 -9.40
CA THR A 75 9.58 -0.03 -10.86
C THR A 75 8.58 1.07 -11.21
N LYS A 76 7.43 1.11 -10.53
CA LYS A 76 6.40 2.14 -10.75
C LYS A 76 6.87 3.52 -10.29
N LEU A 77 7.55 3.62 -9.13
CA LEU A 77 8.15 4.88 -8.67
C LEU A 77 9.13 5.47 -9.69
N LEU A 78 10.05 4.64 -10.17
CA LEU A 78 11.06 5.05 -11.16
C LEU A 78 10.43 5.41 -12.52
N LEU A 79 9.41 4.66 -12.96
CA LEU A 79 8.69 4.94 -14.19
C LEU A 79 7.96 6.29 -14.12
N LEU A 80 7.25 6.55 -13.02
CA LEU A 80 6.52 7.81 -12.80
C LEU A 80 7.48 9.00 -12.64
N GLU A 81 8.62 8.80 -11.95
CA GLU A 81 9.68 9.81 -11.87
C GLU A 81 10.26 10.13 -13.24
N ALA A 82 10.52 9.11 -14.09
CA ALA A 82 11.08 9.31 -15.42
C ALA A 82 10.09 10.00 -16.38
N ASP A 83 8.78 9.72 -16.25
CA ASP A 83 7.73 10.34 -17.07
C ASP A 83 7.58 11.83 -16.78
N LYS A 84 7.42 12.17 -15.50
CA LYS A 84 7.21 13.56 -15.05
C LYS A 84 7.95 13.83 -13.73
N PRO A 85 9.23 14.15 -13.77
CA PRO A 85 10.02 14.41 -12.58
C PRO A 85 9.47 15.56 -11.76
N GLY A 86 9.34 15.37 -10.45
CA GLY A 86 8.86 16.39 -9.53
C GLY A 86 7.34 16.51 -9.40
N GLU A 87 6.54 15.81 -10.22
CA GLU A 87 5.10 15.69 -9.99
C GLU A 87 4.80 14.69 -8.87
N GLU A 88 3.79 15.00 -8.06
CA GLU A 88 3.37 14.16 -6.93
C GLU A 88 3.03 12.72 -7.36
N ILE A 89 3.51 11.75 -6.57
CA ILE A 89 3.14 10.34 -6.67
C ILE A 89 2.32 9.99 -5.44
N LYS A 90 1.18 9.32 -5.63
CA LYS A 90 0.31 8.85 -4.54
C LYS A 90 0.60 7.39 -4.27
N PHE A 91 1.01 7.08 -3.05
CA PHE A 91 1.32 5.73 -2.63
C PHE A 91 0.28 5.24 -1.61
N PHE A 92 -0.63 4.42 -2.07
CA PHE A 92 -1.65 3.77 -1.25
C PHE A 92 -1.12 2.45 -0.70
N LEU A 93 -1.30 2.23 0.59
CA LEU A 93 -0.80 1.02 1.22
C LEU A 93 -1.81 0.41 2.21
N SER A 94 -1.88 -0.93 2.17
CA SER A 94 -2.53 -1.78 3.17
C SER A 94 -1.64 -2.99 3.41
N SER A 95 -0.81 -2.97 4.46
CA SER A 95 0.26 -3.96 4.63
C SER A 95 0.50 -4.32 6.10
N PRO A 96 0.64 -5.61 6.43
CA PRO A 96 1.11 -6.05 7.74
C PRO A 96 2.62 -5.87 7.93
N GLY A 97 3.34 -5.35 6.92
CA GLY A 97 4.79 -5.30 6.88
C GLY A 97 5.42 -6.50 6.19
N GLY A 98 6.63 -6.86 6.57
CA GLY A 98 7.37 -7.99 6.00
C GLY A 98 8.88 -7.78 5.99
N SER A 99 9.55 -8.14 4.88
CA SER A 99 11.00 -8.04 4.74
C SER A 99 11.51 -6.61 4.91
N VAL A 100 12.40 -6.41 5.88
CA VAL A 100 13.04 -5.09 6.10
C VAL A 100 13.86 -4.67 4.89
N THR A 101 14.66 -5.58 4.31
CA THR A 101 15.50 -5.27 3.15
C THR A 101 14.67 -4.83 1.96
N SER A 102 13.61 -5.58 1.64
CA SER A 102 12.69 -5.23 0.54
C SER A 102 11.96 -3.91 0.80
N GLY A 103 11.57 -3.66 2.06
CA GLY A 103 10.95 -2.40 2.44
C GLY A 103 11.90 -1.20 2.37
N MET A 104 13.17 -1.38 2.74
CA MET A 104 14.17 -0.31 2.65
C MET A 104 14.47 0.09 1.22
N VAL A 105 14.42 -0.84 0.25
CA VAL A 105 14.53 -0.50 -1.18
C VAL A 105 13.40 0.45 -1.62
N ILE A 106 12.18 0.22 -1.15
CA ILE A 106 11.05 1.13 -1.42
C ILE A 106 11.29 2.48 -0.74
N TYR A 107 11.63 2.45 0.56
CA TYR A 107 11.90 3.66 1.36
C TYR A 107 12.95 4.56 0.73
N ASP A 108 14.11 3.99 0.42
CA ASP A 108 15.22 4.73 -0.19
C ASP A 108 14.83 5.29 -1.56
N THR A 109 14.11 4.52 -2.38
CA THR A 109 13.62 5.00 -3.67
C THR A 109 12.69 6.20 -3.51
N MET A 110 11.73 6.15 -2.56
CA MET A 110 10.85 7.29 -2.25
C MET A 110 11.64 8.55 -1.84
N ARG A 111 12.75 8.38 -1.13
CA ARG A 111 13.59 9.50 -0.63
C ARG A 111 14.55 10.05 -1.67
N LEU A 112 14.93 9.26 -2.66
CA LEU A 112 15.96 9.62 -3.67
C LEU A 112 15.35 10.21 -4.95
N ILE A 113 14.09 9.95 -5.27
CA ILE A 113 13.42 10.58 -6.42
C ILE A 113 13.08 12.05 -6.12
N LYS A 114 12.88 12.85 -7.16
CA LYS A 114 12.51 14.28 -7.03
C LYS A 114 11.03 14.48 -6.78
N SER A 115 10.19 13.54 -7.25
CA SER A 115 8.75 13.59 -7.07
C SER A 115 8.38 13.41 -5.60
N PRO A 116 7.63 14.32 -4.98
CA PRO A 116 7.13 14.13 -3.63
C PRO A 116 6.15 12.94 -3.61
N VAL A 117 6.31 12.06 -2.63
CA VAL A 117 5.44 10.89 -2.47
C VAL A 117 4.46 11.15 -1.34
N SER A 118 3.17 11.21 -1.67
CA SER A 118 2.09 11.19 -0.67
C SER A 118 1.79 9.75 -0.28
N THR A 119 1.69 9.46 1.00
CA THR A 119 1.37 8.13 1.51
C THR A 119 -0.03 8.07 2.10
N ILE A 120 -0.78 7.03 1.79
CA ILE A 120 -2.17 6.86 2.22
C ILE A 120 -2.38 5.44 2.79
N CYS A 121 -2.62 5.33 4.09
CA CYS A 121 -3.00 4.06 4.71
C CYS A 121 -4.49 3.76 4.47
N MET A 122 -4.78 2.60 3.85
CA MET A 122 -6.14 2.15 3.53
C MET A 122 -6.57 0.94 4.37
N GLY A 123 -6.37 0.96 5.65
CA GLY A 123 -6.76 -0.13 6.54
C GLY A 123 -5.64 -0.45 7.51
N LEU A 124 -4.52 -1.02 7.07
CA LEU A 124 -3.43 -1.42 7.94
C LEU A 124 -2.08 -0.92 7.43
N ALA A 125 -1.29 -0.33 8.31
CA ALA A 125 0.13 -0.07 8.09
C ALA A 125 0.93 -0.56 9.30
N ALA A 126 1.33 -1.82 9.30
CA ALA A 126 2.04 -2.42 10.41
C ALA A 126 3.52 -2.71 10.09
N SER A 127 4.37 -2.68 11.13
CA SER A 127 5.79 -3.06 11.00
C SER A 127 6.49 -2.27 9.88
N MET A 128 7.08 -2.92 8.88
CA MET A 128 7.67 -2.25 7.72
C MET A 128 6.69 -1.35 6.98
N GLY A 129 5.38 -1.69 6.97
CA GLY A 129 4.33 -0.85 6.40
C GLY A 129 4.20 0.50 7.10
N SER A 130 4.39 0.58 8.42
CA SER A 130 4.37 1.83 9.17
C SER A 130 5.57 2.73 8.84
N ILE A 131 6.73 2.14 8.61
CA ILE A 131 7.93 2.86 8.16
C ILE A 131 7.69 3.48 6.78
N LEU A 132 7.14 2.69 5.84
CA LEU A 132 6.80 3.20 4.50
C LEU A 132 5.73 4.30 4.55
N LEU A 133 4.71 4.15 5.40
CA LEU A 133 3.69 5.19 5.60
C LEU A 133 4.32 6.49 6.11
N SER A 134 5.19 6.39 7.10
CA SER A 134 5.86 7.56 7.70
C SER A 134 6.84 8.26 6.75
N ALA A 135 7.31 7.55 5.70
CA ALA A 135 8.28 8.05 4.72
C ALA A 135 7.70 9.05 3.71
N GLY A 136 6.38 9.20 3.66
CA GLY A 136 5.72 10.18 2.79
C GLY A 136 6.18 11.61 3.07
N GLU A 137 6.01 12.47 2.06
CA GLU A 137 6.32 13.89 2.16
C GLU A 137 5.53 14.53 3.32
N LYS A 138 6.21 15.32 4.14
CA LYS A 138 5.60 15.94 5.32
C LYS A 138 4.43 16.84 4.92
N GLY A 139 3.28 16.67 5.58
CA GLY A 139 2.00 17.31 5.22
C GLY A 139 1.18 16.52 4.19
N ARG A 140 1.72 15.40 3.66
CA ARG A 140 1.08 14.56 2.63
C ARG A 140 0.99 13.08 3.03
N ARG A 141 0.97 12.81 4.34
CA ARG A 141 0.82 11.46 4.89
C ARG A 141 -0.60 11.34 5.44
N PHE A 142 -1.35 10.38 4.94
CA PHE A 142 -2.78 10.27 5.20
C PHE A 142 -3.17 8.88 5.71
N ILE A 143 -4.29 8.82 6.40
CA ILE A 143 -4.90 7.58 6.87
C ILE A 143 -6.42 7.65 6.72
N TYR A 144 -7.04 6.52 6.36
CA TYR A 144 -8.50 6.39 6.37
C TYR A 144 -9.04 6.36 7.81
N PRO A 145 -10.32 6.70 8.04
CA PRO A 145 -10.90 6.83 9.40
C PRO A 145 -10.79 5.57 10.26
N HIS A 146 -10.82 4.39 9.63
CA HIS A 146 -10.69 3.09 10.30
C HIS A 146 -9.34 2.43 10.02
N GLY A 147 -8.36 3.21 9.59
CA GLY A 147 -7.00 2.73 9.42
C GLY A 147 -6.29 2.54 10.75
N GLU A 148 -5.45 1.54 10.82
CA GLU A 148 -4.64 1.21 11.98
C GLU A 148 -3.16 1.22 11.61
N VAL A 149 -2.34 1.67 12.55
CA VAL A 149 -0.89 1.66 12.42
C VAL A 149 -0.29 0.89 13.58
N MET A 150 0.71 0.06 13.30
CA MET A 150 1.45 -0.65 14.34
C MET A 150 2.95 -0.51 14.11
N ILE A 151 3.66 -0.11 15.15
CA ILE A 151 5.12 -0.10 15.18
C ILE A 151 5.63 -1.14 16.17
N HIS A 152 6.70 -1.81 15.81
CA HIS A 152 7.42 -2.73 16.69
C HIS A 152 8.86 -2.96 16.20
N GLN A 153 9.73 -3.46 17.09
CA GLN A 153 11.09 -3.82 16.72
C GLN A 153 11.11 -4.97 15.71
N PRO A 154 12.17 -5.08 14.88
CA PRO A 154 12.31 -6.20 13.97
C PRO A 154 12.40 -7.51 14.74
N SER A 155 11.70 -8.52 14.22
CA SER A 155 11.78 -9.89 14.72
C SER A 155 12.47 -10.79 13.72
N LEU A 156 13.22 -11.77 14.21
CA LEU A 156 13.71 -12.85 13.37
C LEU A 156 12.57 -13.87 13.16
N GLY A 157 12.18 -14.07 11.92
CA GLY A 157 11.32 -15.19 11.56
C GLY A 157 12.15 -16.47 11.42
N GLY A 158 11.71 -17.56 12.04
CA GLY A 158 12.31 -18.88 11.90
C GLY A 158 13.27 -19.27 13.04
N HIS A 159 13.81 -20.50 12.94
CA HIS A 159 14.83 -21.01 13.87
C HIS A 159 16.22 -20.61 13.39
N ILE A 160 16.96 -19.87 14.22
CA ILE A 160 18.38 -19.63 13.99
C ILE A 160 19.13 -20.90 14.45
N GLN A 161 19.79 -21.55 13.51
CA GLN A 161 20.70 -22.66 13.78
C GLN A 161 22.08 -22.24 13.31
N GLY A 162 23.08 -22.51 14.12
CA GLY A 162 24.48 -22.19 13.79
C GLY A 162 25.39 -22.32 15.01
N VAL A 163 26.68 -22.07 14.81
CA VAL A 163 27.63 -21.93 15.91
C VAL A 163 27.46 -20.57 16.59
N SER A 164 28.00 -20.44 17.82
CA SER A 164 27.85 -19.23 18.63
C SER A 164 28.29 -17.95 17.92
N ALA A 165 29.35 -18.01 17.13
CA ALA A 165 29.84 -16.87 16.35
C ALA A 165 28.82 -16.38 15.30
N ASP A 166 28.10 -17.28 14.64
CA ASP A 166 27.03 -16.92 13.70
C ASP A 166 25.86 -16.25 14.43
N MET A 167 25.53 -16.73 15.63
CA MET A 167 24.48 -16.12 16.46
C MET A 167 24.83 -14.69 16.88
N GLU A 168 26.09 -14.40 17.22
CA GLU A 168 26.57 -13.05 17.54
C GLU A 168 26.41 -12.12 16.34
N ILE A 169 26.82 -12.55 15.13
CA ILE A 169 26.67 -11.78 13.90
C ILE A 169 25.20 -11.46 13.63
N HIS A 170 24.32 -12.43 13.76
CA HIS A 170 22.88 -12.21 13.59
C HIS A 170 22.30 -11.27 14.65
N ALA A 171 22.72 -11.38 15.91
CA ALA A 171 22.29 -10.48 16.97
C ALA A 171 22.72 -9.02 16.71
N GLU A 172 23.96 -8.80 16.29
CA GLU A 172 24.44 -7.47 15.90
C GLU A 172 23.62 -6.90 14.74
N GLN A 173 23.34 -7.71 13.73
CA GLN A 173 22.56 -7.25 12.56
C GLN A 173 21.15 -6.85 12.94
N ILE A 174 20.48 -7.59 13.85
CA ILE A 174 19.16 -7.24 14.35
C ILE A 174 19.21 -5.91 15.13
N LEU A 175 20.20 -5.75 16.00
CA LEU A 175 20.35 -4.52 16.77
C LEU A 175 20.59 -3.31 15.87
N ARG A 176 21.37 -3.44 14.79
CA ARG A 176 21.55 -2.41 13.78
C ARG A 176 20.23 -2.09 13.08
N THR A 177 19.47 -3.10 12.68
CA THR A 177 18.18 -2.95 12.03
C THR A 177 17.15 -2.27 12.95
N LYS A 178 17.12 -2.68 14.23
CA LYS A 178 16.28 -2.05 15.27
C LYS A 178 16.60 -0.57 15.40
N GLU A 179 17.88 -0.23 15.52
CA GLU A 179 18.31 1.15 15.68
C GLU A 179 18.01 1.99 14.42
N MET A 180 18.24 1.44 13.24
CA MET A 180 17.90 2.08 11.96
C MET A 180 16.40 2.40 11.88
N GLY A 181 15.53 1.43 12.14
CA GLY A 181 14.08 1.64 12.13
C GLY A 181 13.61 2.67 13.15
N ALA A 182 14.20 2.63 14.36
CA ALA A 182 13.87 3.61 15.40
C ALA A 182 14.28 5.04 15.01
N ARG A 183 15.46 5.23 14.39
CA ARG A 183 15.91 6.54 13.91
C ARG A 183 15.02 7.07 12.78
N ILE A 184 14.68 6.23 11.81
CA ILE A 184 13.76 6.60 10.72
C ILE A 184 12.42 7.07 11.28
N LEU A 185 11.84 6.31 12.21
CA LEU A 185 10.58 6.70 12.83
C LEU A 185 10.70 8.00 13.64
N ALA A 186 11.78 8.20 14.40
CA ALA A 186 12.01 9.43 15.14
C ALA A 186 12.10 10.65 14.19
N GLU A 187 12.86 10.52 13.10
CA GLU A 187 13.01 11.57 12.09
C GLU A 187 11.68 11.91 11.41
N ASN A 188 10.94 10.89 10.97
CA ASN A 188 9.72 11.07 10.22
C ASN A 188 8.55 11.57 11.08
N THR A 189 8.47 11.13 12.36
CA THR A 189 7.37 11.50 13.27
C THR A 189 7.64 12.77 14.07
N GLY A 190 8.91 13.12 14.27
CA GLY A 190 9.30 14.20 15.18
C GLY A 190 9.28 13.78 16.66
N GLN A 191 9.08 12.50 16.97
CA GLN A 191 9.19 11.98 18.33
C GLN A 191 10.66 11.87 18.75
N THR A 192 10.93 11.89 20.08
CA THR A 192 12.28 11.62 20.57
C THR A 192 12.66 10.17 20.34
N ILE A 193 13.95 9.93 20.13
CA ILE A 193 14.44 8.57 19.91
C ILE A 193 14.19 7.64 21.10
N GLU A 194 14.22 8.19 22.32
CA GLU A 194 13.93 7.46 23.56
C GLU A 194 12.47 6.99 23.60
N ARG A 195 11.54 7.85 23.16
CA ARG A 195 10.13 7.49 23.05
C ARG A 195 9.92 6.39 22.01
N ILE A 196 10.49 6.56 20.83
CA ILE A 196 10.41 5.55 19.77
C ILE A 196 10.97 4.21 20.27
N ARG A 197 12.16 4.19 20.89
CA ARG A 197 12.76 2.95 21.42
C ARG A 197 11.85 2.26 22.42
N LYS A 198 11.19 3.02 23.31
CA LYS A 198 10.23 2.48 24.28
C LYS A 198 9.00 1.88 23.61
N ASP A 199 8.36 2.65 22.72
CA ASP A 199 7.11 2.25 22.07
C ASP A 199 7.36 1.13 21.02
N PHE A 200 8.60 0.99 20.52
CA PHE A 200 9.05 0.03 19.53
C PHE A 200 9.40 -1.36 20.11
N GLU A 201 9.46 -1.50 21.44
CA GLU A 201 9.86 -2.77 22.08
C GLU A 201 8.80 -3.87 21.98
N ARG A 202 7.53 -3.48 21.86
CA ARG A 202 6.39 -4.37 21.68
C ARG A 202 5.46 -3.79 20.63
N ASP A 203 4.45 -4.56 20.25
CA ASP A 203 3.44 -4.07 19.30
C ASP A 203 2.73 -2.84 19.89
N TYR A 204 2.98 -1.70 19.28
CA TYR A 204 2.35 -0.44 19.66
C TYR A 204 1.34 -0.03 18.60
N TRP A 205 0.07 -0.24 18.92
CA TRP A 205 -1.05 0.01 18.03
C TRP A 205 -1.59 1.43 18.16
N MET A 206 -1.94 2.00 17.03
CA MET A 206 -2.53 3.34 16.90
C MET A 206 -3.69 3.27 15.92
N ASP A 207 -4.86 3.79 16.36
CA ASP A 207 -5.94 4.17 15.46
C ASP A 207 -5.57 5.42 14.65
N ALA A 208 -6.48 5.89 13.79
CA ALA A 208 -6.22 6.99 12.88
C ALA A 208 -5.88 8.31 13.59
N GLU A 209 -6.61 8.66 14.66
CA GLU A 209 -6.40 9.87 15.45
C GLU A 209 -5.06 9.83 16.19
N LYS A 210 -4.78 8.71 16.84
CA LYS A 210 -3.53 8.52 17.56
C LYS A 210 -2.32 8.50 16.62
N ALA A 211 -2.47 7.98 15.38
CA ALA A 211 -1.42 8.00 14.37
C ALA A 211 -1.08 9.45 13.94
N VAL A 212 -2.09 10.33 13.88
CA VAL A 212 -1.87 11.78 13.66
C VAL A 212 -1.18 12.43 14.85
N GLU A 213 -1.65 12.18 16.07
CA GLU A 213 -1.04 12.73 17.29
C GLU A 213 0.41 12.26 17.47
N TYR A 214 0.70 11.04 17.09
CA TYR A 214 2.04 10.46 17.12
C TYR A 214 2.96 11.05 16.04
N GLY A 215 2.38 11.55 14.94
CA GLY A 215 3.11 12.15 13.83
C GLY A 215 3.51 11.16 12.74
N ILE A 216 3.01 9.94 12.75
CA ILE A 216 3.22 8.97 11.65
C ILE A 216 2.53 9.41 10.38
N VAL A 217 1.33 10.00 10.52
CA VAL A 217 0.58 10.63 9.45
C VAL A 217 0.23 12.06 9.81
N ASP A 218 -0.16 12.85 8.82
CA ASP A 218 -0.46 14.26 8.99
C ASP A 218 -1.97 14.52 9.15
N LYS A 219 -2.82 13.62 8.58
CA LYS A 219 -4.27 13.84 8.58
C LYS A 219 -5.07 12.57 8.34
N VAL A 220 -6.22 12.47 9.02
CA VAL A 220 -7.30 11.53 8.67
C VAL A 220 -8.09 12.10 7.48
N ILE A 221 -8.32 11.31 6.43
CA ILE A 221 -9.08 11.74 5.26
C ILE A 221 -10.44 11.05 5.19
N ASN A 222 -11.48 11.88 5.02
CA ASN A 222 -12.87 11.42 4.93
C ASN A 222 -13.43 11.45 3.49
N LYS A 223 -12.62 11.90 2.52
CA LYS A 223 -13.00 11.97 1.10
C LYS A 223 -11.78 11.63 0.25
N LEU A 224 -11.98 10.82 -0.77
CA LEU A 224 -11.02 10.63 -1.85
C LEU A 224 -11.13 11.82 -2.81
N TYR A 225 -10.00 12.19 -3.40
CA TYR A 225 -9.88 13.32 -4.35
C TYR A 225 -10.56 13.02 -5.67
#